data_590755d2b299129a0ce459fe03930ce0
#
_entry.id   590755d2b299129a0ce459fe03930ce0
#
_cell.length_a   1.000
_cell.length_b   1.000
_cell.length_c   1.000
_cell.angle_alpha   90.00
_cell.angle_beta   90.00
_cell.angle_gamma   90.00
#
_symmetry.space_group_name_H-M   'P 1'
#
loop_
_entity.id
_entity.type
_entity.pdbx_description
1 polymer ?
#
loop_
_entity_poly.entity_id
_entity_poly.type
_entity_poly.pdbx_seq_one_letter_code
_entity_poly.pdbx_strand_id
1 'polypeptide(L)'
;MRGSASEPTIRPGKFILITNLKKPRRFDLVSYRAVVPPGGMTILTHRLCGMPGDMLEIKAGVLYVNGQNADKPLRLQHIFKVPVTDSEAIEYDQQQAYTIPPYTNTLYIALEDRRVSREKLNCDLYVLPPGLRDEDIYMVFKQNWNRDHFGPLRVPKGTWFLLGDNRGNSRDSRQFGLVAQSKYLGTVITWRRPR
;
A
#
# COMPACT_ATOMS: atom_id res chain seq x y z
N MET A 1 -15.02 -7.00 2.17
CA MET A 1 -13.80 -6.36 2.69
C MET A 1 -14.14 -4.97 3.19
N ARG A 2 -13.72 -4.60 4.38
CA ARG A 2 -14.01 -3.28 4.98
C ARG A 2 -12.71 -2.47 5.00
N GLY A 3 -12.45 -1.63 4.08
CA GLY A 3 -11.24 -0.78 4.04
C GLY A 3 -10.69 -0.61 2.65
N SER A 4 -9.99 0.50 2.44
CA SER A 4 -9.46 0.96 1.15
C SER A 4 -8.04 0.50 0.84
N ALA A 5 -7.37 -0.20 1.77
CA ALA A 5 -5.93 -0.54 1.65
C ALA A 5 -5.56 -1.33 0.38
N SER A 6 -6.49 -2.09 -0.21
CA SER A 6 -6.26 -2.87 -1.43
C SER A 6 -6.80 -2.19 -2.70
N GLU A 7 -7.27 -0.94 -2.62
CA GLU A 7 -7.59 -0.15 -3.81
C GLU A 7 -6.32 0.18 -4.59
N PRO A 8 -6.43 0.30 -5.89
CA PRO A 8 -7.60 0.17 -6.76
C PRO A 8 -7.92 -1.28 -7.16
N THR A 9 -7.15 -2.27 -6.69
CA THR A 9 -7.32 -3.69 -7.09
C THR A 9 -8.61 -4.29 -6.53
N ILE A 10 -8.91 -4.05 -5.26
CA ILE A 10 -10.14 -4.50 -4.60
C ILE A 10 -10.79 -3.31 -3.92
N ARG A 11 -11.98 -2.92 -4.39
CA ARG A 11 -12.75 -1.83 -3.80
C ARG A 11 -13.43 -2.28 -2.50
N PRO A 12 -13.65 -1.37 -1.53
CA PRO A 12 -14.44 -1.65 -0.34
C PRO A 12 -15.81 -2.25 -0.67
N GLY A 13 -16.34 -3.07 0.22
CA GLY A 13 -17.64 -3.73 0.04
C GLY A 13 -17.62 -4.94 -0.90
N LYS A 14 -16.54 -5.23 -1.63
CA LYS A 14 -16.46 -6.40 -2.50
C LYS A 14 -16.18 -7.68 -1.70
N PHE A 15 -16.87 -8.76 -2.09
CA PHE A 15 -16.53 -10.11 -1.63
C PHE A 15 -15.30 -10.62 -2.36
N ILE A 16 -14.43 -11.30 -1.62
CA ILE A 16 -13.24 -11.96 -2.17
C ILE A 16 -13.30 -13.44 -1.82
N LEU A 17 -12.86 -14.27 -2.74
CA LEU A 17 -12.63 -15.70 -2.51
C LEU A 17 -11.13 -15.88 -2.26
N ILE A 18 -10.78 -16.61 -1.20
CA ILE A 18 -9.39 -16.96 -0.88
C ILE A 18 -9.22 -18.47 -0.90
N THR A 19 -8.01 -18.92 -1.26
CA THR A 19 -7.63 -20.35 -1.21
C THR A 19 -6.26 -20.53 -0.58
N ASN A 20 -6.11 -21.57 0.23
CA ASN A 20 -4.81 -21.99 0.77
C ASN A 20 -4.21 -23.18 0.02
N LEU A 21 -4.90 -23.69 -1.01
CA LEU A 21 -4.43 -24.81 -1.84
C LEU A 21 -3.26 -24.41 -2.76
N LYS A 22 -3.08 -23.11 -2.98
CA LYS A 22 -2.00 -22.59 -3.82
C LYS A 22 -0.95 -21.89 -2.94
N LYS A 23 0.32 -22.23 -3.13
CA LYS A 23 1.41 -21.48 -2.50
C LYS A 23 1.42 -20.04 -3.02
N PRO A 24 1.43 -19.03 -2.15
CA PRO A 24 1.44 -17.64 -2.59
C PRO A 24 2.76 -17.30 -3.29
N ARG A 25 2.66 -16.49 -4.34
CA ARG A 25 3.79 -15.98 -5.11
C ARG A 25 3.94 -14.48 -4.87
N ARG A 26 5.11 -13.94 -5.16
CA ARG A 26 5.29 -12.48 -5.16
C ARG A 26 4.21 -11.81 -5.99
N PHE A 27 3.67 -10.73 -5.45
CA PHE A 27 2.56 -9.94 -5.97
C PHE A 27 1.17 -10.59 -5.92
N ASP A 28 1.02 -11.77 -5.36
CA ASP A 28 -0.32 -12.25 -5.00
C ASP A 28 -0.90 -11.38 -3.86
N LEU A 29 -2.21 -11.14 -3.89
CA LEU A 29 -2.94 -10.60 -2.74
C LEU A 29 -3.19 -11.76 -1.77
N VAL A 30 -2.75 -11.60 -0.52
CA VAL A 30 -2.87 -12.62 0.51
C VAL A 30 -3.64 -12.11 1.71
N SER A 31 -4.51 -12.96 2.24
CA SER A 31 -5.22 -12.70 3.49
C SER A 31 -4.52 -13.40 4.64
N TYR A 32 -4.41 -12.71 5.76
CA TYR A 32 -3.69 -13.19 6.93
C TYR A 32 -4.28 -12.65 8.24
N ARG A 33 -3.99 -13.34 9.35
CA ARG A 33 -4.36 -12.88 10.69
C ARG A 33 -3.38 -11.81 11.15
N ALA A 34 -3.91 -10.67 11.61
CA ALA A 34 -3.12 -9.58 12.18
C ALA A 34 -3.70 -9.17 13.53
N VAL A 35 -2.83 -8.69 14.41
CA VAL A 35 -3.23 -7.96 15.61
C VAL A 35 -3.03 -6.48 15.32
N VAL A 36 -4.10 -5.71 15.41
CA VAL A 36 -4.09 -4.28 15.10
C VAL A 36 -4.40 -3.50 16.38
N PRO A 37 -3.62 -2.48 16.74
CA PRO A 37 -3.94 -1.64 17.89
C PRO A 37 -5.34 -1.04 17.82
N PRO A 38 -6.10 -0.97 18.95
CA PRO A 38 -5.69 -1.18 20.33
C PRO A 38 -5.70 -2.64 20.84
N GLY A 39 -5.64 -3.67 19.96
CA GLY A 39 -5.41 -5.04 20.44
C GLY A 39 -6.44 -6.08 19.96
N GLY A 40 -7.10 -5.86 18.82
CA GLY A 40 -8.02 -6.83 18.22
C GLY A 40 -7.38 -7.73 17.18
N MET A 41 -7.75 -9.02 17.14
CA MET A 41 -7.41 -9.89 16.03
C MET A 41 -8.32 -9.57 14.85
N THR A 42 -7.73 -9.36 13.67
CA THR A 42 -8.46 -9.07 12.43
C THR A 42 -7.85 -9.81 11.25
N ILE A 43 -8.59 -9.88 10.15
CA ILE A 43 -8.09 -10.42 8.89
C ILE A 43 -7.80 -9.23 7.96
N LEU A 44 -6.53 -9.13 7.57
CA LEU A 44 -6.10 -8.15 6.58
C LEU A 44 -5.80 -8.85 5.25
N THR A 45 -5.90 -8.09 4.17
CA THR A 45 -5.55 -8.54 2.82
C THR A 45 -4.65 -7.50 2.17
N HIS A 46 -3.41 -7.90 1.90
CA HIS A 46 -2.39 -7.04 1.28
C HIS A 46 -1.62 -7.80 0.21
N ARG A 47 -0.83 -7.09 -0.56
CA ARG A 47 0.01 -7.65 -1.60
C ARG A 47 1.31 -8.19 -1.01
N LEU A 48 1.67 -9.41 -1.37
CA LEU A 48 2.95 -10.05 -1.00
C LEU A 48 4.08 -9.42 -1.82
N CYS A 49 4.77 -8.46 -1.25
CA CYS A 49 5.83 -7.71 -1.91
C CYS A 49 7.22 -8.26 -1.61
N GLY A 50 7.51 -8.63 -0.36
CA GLY A 50 8.80 -9.17 0.05
C GLY A 50 8.72 -10.62 0.52
N MET A 51 9.59 -11.44 -0.02
CA MET A 51 9.76 -12.87 0.32
C MET A 51 11.05 -13.08 1.11
N PRO A 52 11.18 -14.20 1.85
CA PRO A 52 12.40 -14.50 2.59
C PRO A 52 13.68 -14.35 1.76
N GLY A 53 14.63 -13.60 2.28
CA GLY A 53 15.92 -13.32 1.63
C GLY A 53 15.96 -12.04 0.80
N ASP A 54 14.82 -11.45 0.47
CA ASP A 54 14.80 -10.20 -0.28
C ASP A 54 15.39 -9.04 0.51
N MET A 55 16.00 -8.11 -0.23
CA MET A 55 16.36 -6.79 0.24
C MET A 55 15.31 -5.79 -0.31
N LEU A 56 14.63 -5.09 0.60
CA LEU A 56 13.55 -4.15 0.27
C LEU A 56 13.98 -2.73 0.57
N GLU A 57 13.55 -1.81 -0.29
CA GLU A 57 13.74 -0.38 -0.10
C GLU A 57 12.59 0.38 -0.78
N ILE A 58 12.06 1.41 -0.11
CA ILE A 58 11.12 2.34 -0.73
C ILE A 58 11.84 3.68 -0.89
N LYS A 59 11.91 4.18 -2.11
CA LYS A 59 12.51 5.47 -2.47
C LYS A 59 11.47 6.33 -3.15
N ALA A 60 11.19 7.49 -2.57
CA ALA A 60 10.19 8.42 -3.10
C ALA A 60 8.84 7.73 -3.43
N GLY A 61 8.36 6.85 -2.53
CA GLY A 61 7.10 6.11 -2.68
C GLY A 61 7.18 4.83 -3.53
N VAL A 62 8.28 4.60 -4.27
CA VAL A 62 8.45 3.44 -5.16
C VAL A 62 9.15 2.29 -4.43
N LEU A 63 8.58 1.10 -4.48
CA LEU A 63 9.19 -0.11 -3.91
C LEU A 63 10.25 -0.69 -4.85
N TYR A 64 11.41 -0.95 -4.28
CA TYR A 64 12.48 -1.72 -4.90
C TYR A 64 12.68 -3.04 -4.15
N VAL A 65 12.79 -4.13 -4.89
CA VAL A 65 13.11 -5.46 -4.37
C VAL A 65 14.39 -5.93 -5.05
N ASN A 66 15.42 -6.19 -4.26
CA ASN A 66 16.75 -6.56 -4.76
C ASN A 66 17.28 -5.57 -5.83
N GLY A 67 17.04 -4.28 -5.61
CA GLY A 67 17.46 -3.19 -6.50
C GLY A 67 16.57 -2.96 -7.74
N GLN A 68 15.55 -3.78 -7.97
CA GLN A 68 14.65 -3.65 -9.11
C GLN A 68 13.32 -3.00 -8.70
N ASN A 69 12.81 -2.07 -9.53
CA ASN A 69 11.50 -1.47 -9.33
C ASN A 69 10.41 -2.54 -9.40
N ALA A 70 9.82 -2.83 -8.24
CA ALA A 70 8.82 -3.86 -8.05
C ALA A 70 7.38 -3.35 -8.27
N ASP A 71 7.17 -2.06 -8.34
CA ASP A 71 5.84 -1.45 -8.51
C ASP A 71 5.39 -1.37 -9.97
N LYS A 72 6.33 -1.38 -10.91
CA LYS A 72 6.07 -1.22 -12.34
C LYS A 72 4.96 -2.10 -12.91
N PRO A 73 4.82 -3.41 -12.56
CA PRO A 73 3.75 -4.26 -13.08
C PRO A 73 2.42 -4.08 -12.34
N LEU A 74 2.43 -3.38 -11.20
CA LEU A 74 1.29 -3.32 -10.29
C LEU A 74 0.30 -2.21 -10.68
N ARG A 75 -0.89 -2.35 -10.16
CA ARG A 75 -1.93 -1.35 -10.22
C ARG A 75 -2.04 -0.72 -8.84
N LEU A 76 -1.51 0.48 -8.69
CA LEU A 76 -1.34 1.14 -7.41
C LEU A 76 -2.11 2.45 -7.35
N GLN A 77 -2.33 2.90 -6.13
CA GLN A 77 -2.91 4.19 -5.79
C GLN A 77 -2.00 4.91 -4.80
N HIS A 78 -1.66 6.14 -5.13
CA HIS A 78 -0.88 7.03 -4.29
C HIS A 78 -1.65 8.31 -3.98
N ILE A 79 -1.12 9.12 -3.08
CA ILE A 79 -1.64 10.45 -2.80
C ILE A 79 -0.99 11.44 -3.75
N PHE A 80 -1.81 12.26 -4.39
CA PHE A 80 -1.38 13.32 -5.29
C PHE A 80 -1.80 14.68 -4.74
N LYS A 81 -0.98 15.69 -4.99
CA LYS A 81 -1.28 17.09 -4.78
C LYS A 81 -2.02 17.61 -6.00
N VAL A 82 -3.24 18.06 -5.83
CA VAL A 82 -4.10 18.58 -6.89
C VAL A 82 -4.44 20.03 -6.57
N PRO A 83 -4.23 20.99 -7.48
CA PRO A 83 -4.73 22.34 -7.29
C PRO A 83 -6.25 22.32 -7.09
N VAL A 84 -6.77 23.11 -6.16
CA VAL A 84 -8.23 23.18 -5.90
C VAL A 84 -9.00 23.54 -7.16
N THR A 85 -8.44 24.43 -8.00
CA THR A 85 -9.03 24.83 -9.29
C THR A 85 -9.25 23.67 -10.25
N ASP A 86 -8.44 22.62 -10.16
CA ASP A 86 -8.45 21.48 -11.07
C ASP A 86 -9.22 20.28 -10.48
N SER A 87 -9.55 20.35 -9.18
CA SER A 87 -10.16 19.24 -8.45
C SER A 87 -11.60 18.93 -8.91
N GLU A 88 -12.33 19.93 -9.41
CA GLU A 88 -13.70 19.75 -9.91
C GLU A 88 -13.75 18.87 -11.17
N ALA A 89 -12.68 18.87 -11.95
CA ALA A 89 -12.54 18.03 -13.15
C ALA A 89 -12.13 16.58 -12.86
N ILE A 90 -11.78 16.27 -11.60
CA ILE A 90 -11.26 14.97 -11.20
C ILE A 90 -12.31 14.26 -10.35
N GLU A 91 -12.85 13.15 -10.84
CA GLU A 91 -13.68 12.26 -10.03
C GLU A 91 -12.80 11.57 -8.97
N TYR A 92 -13.05 11.78 -7.69
CA TYR A 92 -12.35 11.17 -6.58
C TYR A 92 -13.29 10.84 -5.41
N ASP A 93 -12.87 9.94 -4.56
CA ASP A 93 -13.56 9.65 -3.30
C ASP A 93 -13.26 10.77 -2.29
N GLN A 94 -14.28 11.58 -2.01
CA GLN A 94 -14.16 12.70 -1.06
C GLN A 94 -13.70 12.25 0.34
N GLN A 95 -13.99 11.01 0.74
CA GLN A 95 -13.53 10.47 2.02
C GLN A 95 -12.02 10.20 2.03
N GLN A 96 -11.39 10.16 0.88
CA GLN A 96 -9.93 9.97 0.72
C GLN A 96 -9.20 11.27 0.34
N ALA A 97 -9.92 12.39 0.27
CA ALA A 97 -9.32 13.69 0.04
C ALA A 97 -9.15 14.44 1.38
N TYR A 98 -8.03 15.13 1.54
CA TYR A 98 -7.74 15.94 2.72
C TYR A 98 -6.85 17.13 2.38
N THR A 99 -6.84 18.12 3.27
CA THR A 99 -5.92 19.27 3.21
C THR A 99 -4.89 19.15 4.32
N ILE A 100 -3.67 19.62 4.07
CA ILE A 100 -2.60 19.69 5.08
C ILE A 100 -2.43 21.17 5.48
N PRO A 101 -2.43 21.54 6.76
CA PRO A 101 -2.10 22.91 7.19
C PRO A 101 -0.64 23.29 6.85
N PRO A 102 -0.34 24.57 6.52
CA PRO A 102 -1.30 25.66 6.35
C PRO A 102 -2.22 25.43 5.17
N TYR A 103 -3.52 25.74 5.30
CA TYR A 103 -4.52 25.54 4.25
C TYR A 103 -4.06 26.22 2.97
N THR A 104 -3.63 25.40 2.03
CA THR A 104 -3.15 25.81 0.70
C THR A 104 -4.27 25.57 -0.30
N ASN A 105 -4.20 26.21 -1.47
CA ASN A 105 -5.09 25.91 -2.60
C ASN A 105 -4.77 24.53 -3.22
N THR A 106 -4.48 23.53 -2.38
CA THR A 106 -4.04 22.21 -2.78
C THR A 106 -4.83 21.15 -2.01
N LEU A 107 -5.41 20.21 -2.72
CA LEU A 107 -6.00 19.01 -2.17
C LEU A 107 -5.03 17.83 -2.29
N TYR A 108 -5.05 16.97 -1.29
CA TYR A 108 -4.31 15.71 -1.27
C TYR A 108 -5.31 14.59 -1.52
N ILE A 109 -5.25 13.98 -2.69
CA ILE A 109 -6.24 13.04 -3.17
C ILE A 109 -5.57 11.70 -3.48
N ALA A 110 -6.21 10.61 -3.06
CA ALA A 110 -5.77 9.26 -3.43
C ALA A 110 -6.25 8.94 -4.86
N LEU A 111 -5.31 8.83 -5.81
CA LEU A 111 -5.59 8.55 -7.22
C LEU A 111 -4.82 7.32 -7.71
N GLU A 112 -5.42 6.59 -8.65
CA GLU A 112 -4.74 5.48 -9.31
C GLU A 112 -3.66 6.02 -10.27
N ASP A 113 -2.41 5.55 -10.13
CA ASP A 113 -1.26 6.02 -10.91
C ASP A 113 -1.47 5.92 -12.42
N ARG A 114 -2.09 4.81 -12.88
CA ARG A 114 -2.40 4.61 -14.30
C ARG A 114 -3.45 5.58 -14.81
N ARG A 115 -4.37 6.00 -13.96
CA ARG A 115 -5.38 7.00 -14.30
C ARG A 115 -4.73 8.36 -14.47
N VAL A 116 -3.90 8.77 -13.51
CA VAL A 116 -3.14 10.02 -13.58
C VAL A 116 -2.37 10.13 -14.90
N SER A 117 -1.63 9.06 -15.25
CA SER A 117 -0.86 9.02 -16.49
C SER A 117 -1.73 9.00 -17.74
N ARG A 118 -2.82 8.22 -17.76
CA ARG A 118 -3.73 8.08 -18.92
C ARG A 118 -4.49 9.36 -19.21
N GLU A 119 -5.01 10.00 -18.17
CA GLU A 119 -5.86 11.21 -18.27
C GLU A 119 -5.02 12.49 -18.25
N LYS A 120 -3.68 12.37 -18.07
CA LYS A 120 -2.74 13.50 -18.00
C LYS A 120 -3.19 14.55 -16.99
N LEU A 121 -3.60 14.09 -15.80
CA LEU A 121 -4.10 14.97 -14.76
C LEU A 121 -3.01 15.95 -14.30
N ASN A 122 -3.40 17.21 -14.07
CA ASN A 122 -2.52 18.23 -13.51
C ASN A 122 -2.37 18.02 -12.00
N CYS A 123 -1.46 17.17 -11.61
CA CYS A 123 -1.18 16.84 -10.22
C CYS A 123 0.23 16.28 -10.05
N ASP A 124 0.79 16.46 -8.85
CA ASP A 124 2.10 15.93 -8.47
C ASP A 124 1.98 14.83 -7.43
N LEU A 125 2.81 13.80 -7.53
CA LEU A 125 2.91 12.78 -6.49
C LEU A 125 3.31 13.43 -5.16
N TYR A 126 2.52 13.16 -4.11
CA TYR A 126 2.87 13.61 -2.76
C TYR A 126 3.81 12.61 -2.10
N VAL A 127 5.06 12.99 -1.97
CA VAL A 127 6.11 12.21 -1.30
C VAL A 127 6.51 12.92 -0.02
N LEU A 128 6.55 12.19 1.08
CA LEU A 128 7.11 12.70 2.34
C LEU A 128 8.63 12.90 2.18
N PRO A 129 9.20 13.95 2.80
CA PRO A 129 10.65 14.15 2.70
C PRO A 129 11.44 13.03 3.38
N PRO A 130 12.64 12.70 2.88
CA PRO A 130 13.53 11.76 3.54
C PRO A 130 13.91 12.29 4.94
N GLY A 131 14.02 11.38 5.92
CA GLY A 131 14.33 11.74 7.30
C GLY A 131 13.14 12.22 8.14
N LEU A 132 11.99 12.51 7.55
CA LEU A 132 10.76 12.71 8.31
C LEU A 132 10.36 11.37 8.92
N ARG A 133 10.43 11.29 10.24
CA ARG A 133 10.12 10.06 10.98
C ARG A 133 8.61 9.83 11.08
N ASP A 134 8.16 8.63 10.73
CA ASP A 134 6.83 8.12 11.05
C ASP A 134 6.91 7.35 12.37
N GLU A 135 6.16 7.76 13.37
CA GLU A 135 6.24 7.18 14.71
C GLU A 135 5.82 5.70 14.75
N ASP A 136 4.79 5.30 14.02
CA ASP A 136 4.35 3.90 13.95
C ASP A 136 5.48 3.03 13.35
N ILE A 137 6.14 3.50 12.30
CA ILE A 137 7.28 2.81 11.66
C ILE A 137 8.49 2.77 12.61
N TYR A 138 8.77 3.87 13.28
CA TYR A 138 9.87 3.93 14.25
C TYR A 138 9.65 2.98 15.43
N MET A 139 8.43 2.86 15.92
CA MET A 139 8.13 1.92 17.02
C MET A 139 8.44 0.48 16.65
N VAL A 140 8.29 0.09 15.37
CA VAL A 140 8.53 -1.27 14.87
C VAL A 140 10.00 -1.50 14.50
N PHE A 141 10.60 -0.58 13.73
CA PHE A 141 11.92 -0.82 13.11
C PHE A 141 13.07 -0.06 13.79
N LYS A 142 12.78 0.92 14.66
CA LYS A 142 13.77 1.80 15.33
C LYS A 142 14.67 2.55 14.34
N GLN A 143 14.09 2.91 13.18
CA GLN A 143 14.74 3.63 12.10
C GLN A 143 13.95 4.89 11.77
N ASN A 144 14.61 5.98 11.36
CA ASN A 144 13.98 7.22 10.95
C ASN A 144 13.42 7.09 9.51
N TRP A 145 12.54 6.13 9.33
CA TRP A 145 11.85 5.88 8.07
C TRP A 145 10.43 6.45 8.07
N ASN A 146 9.90 6.63 6.87
CA ASN A 146 8.50 6.92 6.65
C ASN A 146 7.94 6.05 5.51
N ARG A 147 6.66 6.21 5.19
CA ARG A 147 5.99 5.38 4.19
C ARG A 147 6.63 5.47 2.79
N ASP A 148 7.27 6.62 2.46
CA ASP A 148 7.82 6.92 1.14
C ASP A 148 9.35 6.77 1.07
N HIS A 149 10.02 6.71 2.24
CA HIS A 149 11.44 6.47 2.41
C HIS A 149 11.66 5.42 3.50
N PHE A 150 11.80 4.17 3.09
CA PHE A 150 11.83 3.00 3.98
C PHE A 150 12.93 2.02 3.57
N GLY A 151 13.63 1.46 4.52
CA GLY A 151 14.67 0.48 4.28
C GLY A 151 16.08 1.10 4.18
N PRO A 152 17.10 0.29 3.79
CA PRO A 152 17.00 -1.10 3.34
C PRO A 152 16.59 -2.08 4.45
N LEU A 153 15.71 -3.04 4.12
CA LEU A 153 15.23 -4.10 5.01
C LEU A 153 15.43 -5.47 4.38
N ARG A 154 16.15 -6.36 5.03
CA ARG A 154 16.22 -7.77 4.64
C ARG A 154 15.05 -8.55 5.24
N VAL A 155 14.32 -9.29 4.41
CA VAL A 155 13.21 -10.13 4.88
C VAL A 155 13.74 -11.44 5.47
N PRO A 156 13.55 -11.72 6.77
CA PRO A 156 13.99 -12.96 7.42
C PRO A 156 13.25 -14.20 6.92
N LYS A 157 13.84 -15.38 7.14
CA LYS A 157 13.18 -16.66 6.89
C LYS A 157 11.87 -16.77 7.70
N GLY A 158 10.84 -17.37 7.11
CA GLY A 158 9.56 -17.58 7.76
C GLY A 158 8.66 -16.33 7.82
N THR A 159 9.08 -15.21 7.25
CA THR A 159 8.29 -13.97 7.24
C THR A 159 8.06 -13.43 5.84
N TRP A 160 7.10 -12.51 5.72
CA TRP A 160 6.77 -11.77 4.51
C TRP A 160 6.67 -10.27 4.79
N PHE A 161 6.91 -9.47 3.76
CA PHE A 161 6.62 -8.05 3.76
C PHE A 161 5.43 -7.80 2.82
N LEU A 162 4.35 -7.28 3.39
CA LEU A 162 3.07 -7.10 2.73
C LEU A 162 2.75 -5.61 2.65
N LEU A 163 2.33 -5.13 1.47
CA LEU A 163 1.92 -3.75 1.26
C LEU A 163 0.48 -3.68 0.73
N GLY A 164 -0.24 -2.64 1.11
CA GLY A 164 -1.47 -2.26 0.44
C GLY A 164 -1.20 -1.74 -0.96
N ASP A 165 -2.15 -1.94 -1.88
CA ASP A 165 -2.09 -1.33 -3.21
C ASP A 165 -2.40 0.17 -3.15
N ASN A 166 -3.16 0.61 -2.14
CA ASN A 166 -3.33 2.01 -1.78
C ASN A 166 -2.17 2.46 -0.90
N ARG A 167 -1.03 2.77 -1.52
CA ARG A 167 0.24 3.06 -0.86
C ARG A 167 0.17 4.19 0.14
N GLY A 168 -0.61 5.21 -0.17
CA GLY A 168 -0.76 6.39 0.68
C GLY A 168 -1.76 6.21 1.83
N ASN A 169 -2.69 5.25 1.72
CA ASN A 169 -3.76 5.02 2.69
C ASN A 169 -3.89 3.54 3.07
N SER A 170 -2.77 2.93 3.43
CA SER A 170 -2.70 1.56 3.95
C SER A 170 -1.87 1.52 5.22
N ARG A 171 -2.37 0.80 6.22
CA ARG A 171 -1.55 0.33 7.35
C ARG A 171 -1.18 -1.13 7.08
N ASP A 172 0.09 -1.37 6.86
CA ASP A 172 0.62 -2.64 6.37
C ASP A 172 1.96 -3.01 7.04
N SER A 173 2.81 -3.77 6.39
CA SER A 173 4.10 -4.17 6.99
C SER A 173 5.02 -3.01 7.34
N ARG A 174 4.78 -1.82 6.80
CA ARG A 174 5.53 -0.63 7.21
C ARG A 174 5.25 -0.28 8.67
N GLN A 175 3.98 -0.34 9.11
CA GLN A 175 3.56 0.01 10.47
C GLN A 175 3.38 -1.21 11.38
N PHE A 176 3.05 -2.40 10.84
CA PHE A 176 2.80 -3.60 11.65
C PHE A 176 4.01 -4.55 11.71
N GLY A 177 5.06 -4.27 10.93
CA GLY A 177 6.21 -5.15 10.81
C GLY A 177 5.98 -6.34 9.86
N LEU A 178 6.97 -7.22 9.86
CA LEU A 178 6.96 -8.42 9.04
C LEU A 178 5.89 -9.41 9.51
N VAL A 179 5.23 -10.05 8.57
CA VAL A 179 4.14 -11.01 8.84
C VAL A 179 4.70 -12.43 8.80
N ALA A 180 4.55 -13.17 9.90
CA ALA A 180 4.93 -14.59 9.95
C ALA A 180 4.09 -15.40 8.94
N GLN A 181 4.71 -16.29 8.18
CA GLN A 181 4.04 -17.14 7.19
C GLN A 181 2.96 -18.03 7.81
N SER A 182 3.10 -18.39 9.09
CA SER A 182 2.09 -19.15 9.84
C SER A 182 0.76 -18.41 10.03
N LYS A 183 0.73 -17.08 9.84
CA LYS A 183 -0.50 -16.27 9.91
C LYS A 183 -1.30 -16.25 8.61
N TYR A 184 -0.78 -16.84 7.54
CA TYR A 184 -1.43 -16.93 6.24
C TYR A 184 -2.75 -17.69 6.31
N LEU A 185 -3.77 -17.17 5.65
CA LEU A 185 -5.09 -17.78 5.52
C LEU A 185 -5.40 -18.23 4.11
N GLY A 186 -4.95 -17.49 3.11
CA GLY A 186 -5.20 -17.82 1.73
C GLY A 186 -4.80 -16.71 0.76
N THR A 187 -4.58 -17.10 -0.48
CA THR A 187 -4.38 -16.20 -1.62
C THR A 187 -5.71 -15.84 -2.23
N VAL A 188 -5.91 -14.57 -2.56
CA VAL A 188 -7.11 -14.09 -3.23
C VAL A 188 -7.17 -14.66 -4.64
N ILE A 189 -8.28 -15.33 -4.96
CA ILE A 189 -8.61 -15.75 -6.31
C ILE A 189 -9.43 -14.61 -6.92
N THR A 190 -8.85 -13.88 -7.89
CA THR A 190 -9.60 -12.94 -8.68
C THR A 190 -10.38 -13.70 -9.73
N TRP A 191 -11.70 -13.80 -9.55
CA TRP A 191 -12.58 -14.28 -10.60
C TRP A 191 -12.65 -13.22 -11.70
N ARG A 192 -11.96 -13.44 -12.80
CA ARG A 192 -12.27 -12.71 -14.04
C ARG A 192 -13.51 -13.35 -14.63
N ARG A 193 -14.61 -12.58 -14.76
CA ARG A 193 -15.72 -13.03 -15.63
C ARG A 193 -15.10 -13.31 -17.01
N PRO A 194 -15.39 -14.46 -17.63
CA PRO A 194 -15.09 -14.65 -19.05
C PRO A 194 -15.70 -13.49 -19.84
N ARG A 195 -14.96 -12.98 -20.80
CA ARG A 195 -15.49 -11.98 -21.75
C ARG A 195 -16.53 -12.64 -22.62
#